data_4a235c211c4af4f47c62aa3a8d3ffc66
#
_entry.id   4a235c211c4af4f47c62aa3a8d3ffc66
#
_cell.length_a   1.000
_cell.length_b   1.000
_cell.length_c   1.000
_cell.angle_alpha   90.00
_cell.angle_beta   90.00
_cell.angle_gamma   90.00
#
_symmetry.space_group_name_H-M   'P 1'
#
loop_
_entity.id
_entity.type
_entity.pdbx_description
1 polymer ?
#
loop_
_entity_poly.entity_id
_entity_poly.type
_entity_poly.pdbx_seq_one_letter_code
_entity_poly.pdbx_strand_id
1 'polypeptide(L)'
;LAKPRPPPPHLPARPHPEYAKRYGERMRALTEKYADVPAAELTFELDFSSNRSIYSSDLLITDWSAIAYEFCFSTKRPVLFVNTKIKMENPDYRDIPDIPVEISLRDEVGRSLEKQELADSVNSTARALIADRAAWEKQITDLLHRHLFSYGQNGAPGVTYILTRLRDIQTARKQAEATARKGK
;
A
#
# COMPACT_ATOMS: atom_id res chain seq x y z
N LEU A 1 36.56 -7.20 20.45
CA LEU A 1 35.40 -8.09 20.47
C LEU A 1 34.54 -7.75 19.26
N ALA A 2 34.37 -8.73 18.36
CA ALA A 2 33.45 -8.54 17.19
C ALA A 2 32.03 -8.33 17.70
N LYS A 3 31.33 -7.33 17.13
CA LYS A 3 29.91 -7.13 17.45
C LYS A 3 29.12 -8.39 17.07
N PRO A 4 28.22 -8.88 17.91
CA PRO A 4 27.40 -10.04 17.59
C PRO A 4 26.66 -9.77 16.26
N ARG A 5 26.61 -10.78 15.41
CA ARG A 5 25.88 -10.71 14.14
C ARG A 5 24.41 -10.46 14.46
N PRO A 6 23.75 -9.48 13.84
CA PRO A 6 22.33 -9.28 14.07
C PRO A 6 21.56 -10.56 13.69
N PRO A 7 20.46 -10.87 14.37
CA PRO A 7 19.63 -12.02 14.03
C PRO A 7 19.18 -11.92 12.56
N PRO A 8 18.92 -13.06 11.90
CA PRO A 8 18.35 -13.04 10.57
C PRO A 8 17.03 -12.27 10.57
N PRO A 9 16.70 -11.56 9.48
CA PRO A 9 15.41 -10.90 9.37
C PRO A 9 14.28 -11.93 9.35
N HIS A 10 13.21 -11.69 10.09
CA HIS A 10 11.97 -12.45 9.99
C HIS A 10 11.13 -11.91 8.84
N LEU A 11 10.74 -12.80 7.92
CA LEU A 11 9.92 -12.49 6.75
C LEU A 11 8.51 -13.07 6.89
N PRO A 12 7.48 -12.29 7.27
CA PRO A 12 6.10 -12.71 7.16
C PRO A 12 5.66 -12.60 5.70
N ALA A 13 5.47 -13.73 5.04
CA ALA A 13 4.96 -13.81 3.66
C ALA A 13 3.43 -13.82 3.69
N ARG A 14 2.82 -12.76 3.18
CA ARG A 14 1.37 -12.57 3.18
C ARG A 14 0.84 -12.44 1.76
N PRO A 15 0.28 -13.50 1.17
CA PRO A 15 -0.32 -13.44 -0.16
C PRO A 15 -1.59 -12.57 -0.14
N HIS A 16 -1.97 -12.02 -1.29
CA HIS A 16 -3.27 -11.37 -1.40
C HIS A 16 -4.41 -12.38 -1.12
N PRO A 17 -5.44 -12.04 -0.32
CA PRO A 17 -6.52 -12.97 0.04
C PRO A 17 -7.19 -13.64 -1.15
N GLU A 18 -7.48 -12.88 -2.19
CA GLU A 18 -8.06 -13.44 -3.42
C GLU A 18 -7.11 -14.38 -4.17
N TYR A 19 -5.79 -14.13 -4.11
CA TYR A 19 -4.82 -15.03 -4.69
C TYR A 19 -4.77 -16.36 -3.93
N ALA A 20 -4.72 -16.32 -2.62
CA ALA A 20 -4.73 -17.51 -1.78
C ALA A 20 -6.00 -18.34 -2.01
N LYS A 21 -7.15 -17.68 -2.17
CA LYS A 21 -8.43 -18.33 -2.44
C LYS A 21 -8.50 -18.98 -3.83
N ARG A 22 -8.03 -18.26 -4.86
CA ARG A 22 -8.11 -18.73 -6.26
C ARG A 22 -7.06 -19.78 -6.61
N TYR A 23 -5.90 -19.72 -5.98
CA TYR A 23 -4.73 -20.54 -6.33
C TYR A 23 -4.23 -21.37 -5.15
N GLY A 24 -5.15 -22.03 -4.43
CA GLY A 24 -4.85 -22.81 -3.23
C GLY A 24 -3.75 -23.88 -3.43
N GLU A 25 -3.73 -24.55 -4.60
CA GLU A 25 -2.68 -25.52 -4.91
C GLU A 25 -1.30 -24.89 -5.03
N ARG A 26 -1.21 -23.71 -5.66
CA ARG A 26 0.06 -22.97 -5.76
C ARG A 26 0.52 -22.50 -4.39
N MET A 27 -0.40 -22.08 -3.54
CA MET A 27 -0.09 -21.69 -2.15
C MET A 27 0.43 -22.87 -1.36
N ARG A 28 -0.18 -24.05 -1.50
CA ARG A 28 0.25 -25.29 -0.87
C ARG A 28 1.67 -25.67 -1.31
N ALA A 29 1.90 -25.72 -2.63
CA ALA A 29 3.23 -25.99 -3.17
C ALA A 29 4.30 -25.00 -2.71
N LEU A 30 3.92 -23.70 -2.55
CA LEU A 30 4.83 -22.69 -2.06
C LEU A 30 5.16 -22.91 -0.57
N THR A 31 4.18 -23.19 0.27
CA THR A 31 4.40 -23.46 1.70
C THR A 31 5.19 -24.75 1.92
N GLU A 32 4.93 -25.80 1.15
CA GLU A 32 5.68 -27.05 1.16
C GLU A 32 7.15 -26.86 0.76
N LYS A 33 7.39 -26.07 -0.29
CA LYS A 33 8.75 -25.76 -0.76
C LYS A 33 9.63 -25.13 0.33
N TYR A 34 9.06 -24.38 1.23
CA TYR A 34 9.78 -23.66 2.30
C TYR A 34 9.48 -24.20 3.69
N ALA A 35 8.94 -25.43 3.79
CA ALA A 35 8.57 -26.04 5.06
C ALA A 35 9.75 -26.22 6.04
N ASP A 36 10.96 -26.42 5.50
CA ASP A 36 12.19 -26.60 6.29
C ASP A 36 12.84 -25.28 6.77
N VAL A 37 12.32 -24.12 6.30
CA VAL A 37 12.82 -22.83 6.77
C VAL A 37 12.28 -22.55 8.17
N PRO A 38 13.16 -22.21 9.14
CA PRO A 38 12.73 -21.93 10.51
C PRO A 38 11.67 -20.82 10.57
N ALA A 39 10.63 -21.00 11.39
CA ALA A 39 9.58 -20.00 11.58
C ALA A 39 10.11 -18.64 12.10
N ALA A 40 11.29 -18.61 12.71
CA ALA A 40 11.99 -17.39 13.08
C ALA A 40 12.52 -16.59 11.87
N GLU A 41 12.60 -17.20 10.69
CA GLU A 41 13.08 -16.56 9.46
C GLU A 41 11.96 -16.33 8.45
N LEU A 42 11.01 -17.29 8.31
CA LEU A 42 9.90 -17.19 7.36
C LEU A 42 8.61 -17.76 7.97
N THR A 43 7.54 -16.99 7.86
CA THR A 43 6.18 -17.45 8.18
C THR A 43 5.23 -17.13 7.02
N PHE A 44 4.26 -18.03 6.77
CA PHE A 44 3.18 -17.76 5.82
C PHE A 44 1.93 -17.35 6.60
N GLU A 45 1.50 -16.11 6.41
CA GLU A 45 0.29 -15.58 7.03
C GLU A 45 -0.92 -15.76 6.10
N LEU A 46 -1.68 -16.81 6.34
CA LEU A 46 -2.89 -17.15 5.58
C LEU A 46 -4.17 -16.73 6.32
N ASP A 47 -4.06 -16.29 7.57
CA ASP A 47 -5.13 -15.64 8.33
C ASP A 47 -5.08 -14.13 8.11
N PHE A 48 -6.14 -13.60 7.49
CA PHE A 48 -6.28 -12.18 7.15
C PHE A 48 -7.10 -11.38 8.16
N SER A 49 -7.41 -11.97 9.32
CA SER A 49 -8.18 -11.31 10.39
C SER A 49 -7.42 -10.18 11.08
N SER A 50 -6.08 -10.16 10.98
CA SER A 50 -5.21 -9.16 11.59
C SER A 50 -4.21 -8.60 10.58
N ASN A 51 -3.93 -7.31 10.68
CA ASN A 51 -2.88 -6.61 9.94
C ASN A 51 -1.64 -6.30 10.80
N ARG A 52 -1.50 -6.99 11.95
CA ARG A 52 -0.43 -6.70 12.92
C ARG A 52 0.97 -6.80 12.31
N SER A 53 1.26 -7.83 11.54
CA SER A 53 2.55 -8.03 10.89
C SER A 53 2.88 -6.87 9.94
N ILE A 54 1.90 -6.41 9.16
CA ILE A 54 2.08 -5.27 8.26
C ILE A 54 2.53 -4.05 9.06
N TYR A 55 1.80 -3.67 10.11
CA TYR A 55 2.11 -2.46 10.88
C TYR A 55 3.34 -2.60 11.80
N SER A 56 3.78 -3.81 12.13
CA SER A 56 4.99 -4.05 12.94
C SER A 56 6.26 -4.24 12.11
N SER A 57 6.16 -4.49 10.81
CA SER A 57 7.32 -4.70 9.93
C SER A 57 8.14 -3.43 9.75
N ASP A 58 9.47 -3.57 9.65
CA ASP A 58 10.39 -2.46 9.39
C ASP A 58 10.48 -2.08 7.91
N LEU A 59 10.09 -2.98 7.03
CA LEU A 59 10.09 -2.82 5.59
C LEU A 59 8.95 -3.65 5.00
N LEU A 60 8.27 -3.12 3.99
CA LEU A 60 7.36 -3.88 3.13
C LEU A 60 8.05 -4.19 1.81
N ILE A 61 7.99 -5.46 1.37
CA ILE A 61 8.41 -5.86 0.01
C ILE A 61 7.13 -6.24 -0.76
N THR A 62 6.88 -5.57 -1.86
CA THR A 62 5.65 -5.79 -2.66
C THR A 62 5.86 -5.45 -4.14
N ASP A 63 4.86 -5.73 -4.97
CA ASP A 63 4.85 -5.37 -6.39
C ASP A 63 3.99 -4.09 -6.65
N TRP A 64 2.99 -4.19 -7.51
CA TRP A 64 2.05 -3.11 -7.85
C TRP A 64 0.81 -3.12 -6.96
N SER A 65 1.00 -3.11 -5.65
CA SER A 65 -0.09 -3.22 -4.68
C SER A 65 -0.28 -1.90 -3.91
N ALA A 66 -1.54 -1.47 -3.76
CA ALA A 66 -1.92 -0.29 -2.98
C ALA A 66 -1.51 -0.38 -1.50
N ILE A 67 -1.32 -1.59 -0.97
CA ILE A 67 -0.84 -1.81 0.40
C ILE A 67 0.49 -1.10 0.69
N ALA A 68 1.30 -0.83 -0.35
CA ALA A 68 2.53 -0.06 -0.24
C ALA A 68 2.30 1.31 0.39
N TYR A 69 1.26 2.02 -0.08
CA TYR A 69 0.93 3.37 0.38
C TYR A 69 0.22 3.36 1.73
N GLU A 70 -0.65 2.37 1.96
CA GLU A 70 -1.24 2.16 3.27
C GLU A 70 -0.15 1.91 4.32
N PHE A 71 0.82 1.06 4.01
CA PHE A 71 1.95 0.77 4.88
C PHE A 71 2.82 2.00 5.13
N CYS A 72 3.36 2.61 4.07
CA CYS A 72 4.33 3.70 4.25
C CYS A 72 3.70 4.94 4.90
N PHE A 73 2.47 5.31 4.56
CA PHE A 73 1.80 6.45 5.16
C PHE A 73 1.32 6.19 6.60
N SER A 74 1.04 4.94 6.97
CA SER A 74 0.67 4.60 8.35
C SER A 74 1.89 4.44 9.26
N THR A 75 2.97 3.81 8.76
CA THR A 75 4.14 3.43 9.58
C THR A 75 5.31 4.39 9.45
N LYS A 76 5.35 5.23 8.42
CA LYS A 76 6.48 6.08 8.02
C LYS A 76 7.74 5.27 7.68
N ARG A 77 7.57 4.04 7.19
CA ARG A 77 8.64 3.12 6.84
C ARG A 77 8.70 2.92 5.33
N PRO A 78 9.90 2.66 4.77
CA PRO A 78 10.07 2.54 3.34
C PRO A 78 9.49 1.24 2.77
N VAL A 79 9.31 1.24 1.46
CA VAL A 79 8.87 0.09 0.69
C VAL A 79 9.95 -0.33 -0.29
N LEU A 80 10.16 -1.63 -0.44
CA LEU A 80 10.94 -2.22 -1.52
C LEU A 80 9.98 -2.77 -2.58
N PHE A 81 9.97 -2.16 -3.73
CA PHE A 81 9.11 -2.57 -4.83
C PHE A 81 9.81 -3.56 -5.75
N VAL A 82 9.08 -4.56 -6.19
CA VAL A 82 9.52 -5.49 -7.22
C VAL A 82 8.77 -5.16 -8.50
N ASN A 83 9.49 -4.79 -9.55
CA ASN A 83 8.91 -4.50 -10.84
C ASN A 83 8.51 -5.80 -11.55
N THR A 84 7.27 -6.19 -11.36
CA THR A 84 6.59 -7.23 -12.13
C THR A 84 5.86 -6.59 -13.31
N LYS A 85 5.22 -7.40 -14.16
CA LYS A 85 4.37 -6.87 -15.23
C LYS A 85 3.28 -5.99 -14.62
N ILE A 86 3.23 -4.72 -15.03
CA ILE A 86 2.22 -3.78 -14.60
C ILE A 86 0.82 -4.27 -15.02
N LYS A 87 -0.14 -4.17 -14.13
CA LYS A 87 -1.54 -4.51 -14.40
C LYS A 87 -2.24 -3.25 -14.85
N MET A 88 -2.66 -3.22 -16.11
CA MET A 88 -3.46 -2.13 -16.67
C MET A 88 -4.88 -2.66 -16.85
N GLU A 89 -5.79 -2.22 -15.99
CA GLU A 89 -7.20 -2.64 -16.03
C GLU A 89 -8.05 -1.72 -16.89
N ASN A 90 -7.69 -0.43 -16.98
CA ASN A 90 -8.35 0.53 -17.84
C ASN A 90 -7.68 0.55 -19.22
N PRO A 91 -8.35 0.15 -20.31
CA PRO A 91 -7.79 0.19 -21.66
C PRO A 91 -7.46 1.61 -22.10
N ASP A 92 -8.20 2.61 -21.63
CA ASP A 92 -8.08 4.02 -22.01
C ASP A 92 -7.13 4.81 -21.07
N TYR A 93 -6.29 4.12 -20.32
CA TYR A 93 -5.39 4.77 -19.35
C TYR A 93 -4.44 5.80 -19.97
N ARG A 94 -4.14 5.67 -21.25
CA ARG A 94 -3.25 6.60 -21.98
C ARG A 94 -3.89 7.95 -22.27
N ASP A 95 -5.21 7.99 -22.24
CA ASP A 95 -5.99 9.23 -22.46
C ASP A 95 -6.15 10.04 -21.17
N ILE A 96 -5.72 9.46 -20.03
CA ILE A 96 -5.72 10.13 -18.72
C ILE A 96 -4.38 10.88 -18.58
N PRO A 97 -4.39 12.23 -18.46
CA PRO A 97 -3.15 13.00 -18.39
C PRO A 97 -2.40 12.85 -17.07
N ASP A 98 -3.09 12.43 -16.01
CA ASP A 98 -2.50 12.33 -14.68
C ASP A 98 -1.85 10.95 -14.45
N ILE A 99 -0.64 10.96 -13.90
CA ILE A 99 0.05 9.73 -13.48
C ILE A 99 -0.47 9.35 -12.09
N PRO A 100 -1.02 8.12 -11.92
CA PRO A 100 -1.46 7.65 -10.61
C PRO A 100 -0.35 7.72 -9.55
N VAL A 101 -0.72 8.04 -8.32
CA VAL A 101 0.23 8.13 -7.19
C VAL A 101 0.96 6.80 -6.95
N GLU A 102 0.33 5.69 -7.26
CA GLU A 102 0.91 4.34 -7.18
C GLU A 102 2.08 4.13 -8.15
N ILE A 103 2.22 4.99 -9.14
CA ILE A 103 3.34 4.99 -10.08
C ILE A 103 4.31 6.11 -9.72
N SER A 104 3.82 7.34 -9.55
CA SER A 104 4.66 8.53 -9.42
C SER A 104 5.44 8.59 -8.10
N LEU A 105 4.92 8.00 -7.01
CA LEU A 105 5.55 8.09 -5.69
C LEU A 105 6.43 6.90 -5.33
N ARG A 106 6.56 5.88 -6.18
CA ARG A 106 7.29 4.64 -5.82
C ARG A 106 8.70 4.91 -5.33
N ASP A 107 9.47 5.70 -6.07
CA ASP A 107 10.86 6.01 -5.72
C ASP A 107 10.98 7.08 -4.63
N GLU A 108 9.87 7.75 -4.30
CA GLU A 108 9.82 8.71 -3.20
C GLU A 108 9.48 8.04 -1.85
N VAL A 109 8.84 6.87 -1.84
CA VAL A 109 8.52 6.12 -0.62
C VAL A 109 9.38 4.87 -0.42
N GLY A 110 10.31 4.60 -1.34
CA GLY A 110 11.15 3.42 -1.27
C GLY A 110 12.15 3.28 -2.40
N ARG A 111 12.39 2.04 -2.82
CA ARG A 111 13.24 1.68 -3.95
C ARG A 111 12.57 0.61 -4.78
N SER A 112 12.82 0.63 -6.07
CA SER A 112 12.36 -0.39 -7.02
C SER A 112 13.52 -1.29 -7.46
N LEU A 113 13.26 -2.59 -7.58
CA LEU A 113 14.17 -3.56 -8.18
C LEU A 113 13.48 -4.27 -9.33
N GLU A 114 14.19 -4.49 -10.42
CA GLU A 114 13.75 -5.36 -11.48
C GLU A 114 13.75 -6.82 -11.02
N LYS A 115 12.85 -7.63 -11.56
CA LYS A 115 12.75 -9.05 -11.18
C LYS A 115 14.07 -9.80 -11.29
N GLN A 116 14.89 -9.44 -12.28
CA GLN A 116 16.19 -10.07 -12.55
C GLN A 116 17.25 -9.72 -11.49
N GLU A 117 17.09 -8.57 -10.84
CA GLU A 117 18.02 -8.06 -9.82
C GLU A 117 17.78 -8.65 -8.42
N LEU A 118 16.63 -9.31 -8.22
CA LEU A 118 16.21 -9.76 -6.88
C LEU A 118 17.25 -10.68 -6.22
N ALA A 119 17.77 -11.67 -6.94
CA ALA A 119 18.70 -12.64 -6.38
C ALA A 119 19.95 -11.97 -5.79
N ASP A 120 20.46 -10.94 -6.47
CA ASP A 120 21.73 -10.30 -6.11
C ASP A 120 21.55 -9.08 -5.20
N SER A 121 20.41 -8.39 -5.31
CA SER A 121 20.25 -7.05 -4.74
C SER A 121 19.21 -6.92 -3.63
N VAL A 122 18.26 -7.86 -3.47
CA VAL A 122 17.16 -7.73 -2.51
C VAL A 122 17.66 -7.55 -1.07
N ASN A 123 18.64 -8.34 -0.65
CA ASN A 123 19.15 -8.29 0.73
C ASN A 123 19.91 -6.99 1.03
N SER A 124 20.76 -6.55 0.11
CA SER A 124 21.54 -5.32 0.28
C SER A 124 20.62 -4.10 0.28
N THR A 125 19.66 -4.04 -0.64
CA THR A 125 18.68 -2.94 -0.74
C THR A 125 17.76 -2.90 0.48
N ALA A 126 17.23 -4.04 0.91
CA ALA A 126 16.40 -4.11 2.11
C ALA A 126 17.15 -3.62 3.37
N ARG A 127 18.39 -4.03 3.56
CA ARG A 127 19.23 -3.58 4.68
C ARG A 127 19.51 -2.08 4.63
N ALA A 128 19.79 -1.53 3.45
CA ALA A 128 20.02 -0.10 3.26
C ALA A 128 18.75 0.72 3.60
N LEU A 129 17.57 0.27 3.13
CA LEU A 129 16.30 0.92 3.43
C LEU A 129 16.00 0.93 4.94
N ILE A 130 16.23 -0.18 5.63
CA ILE A 130 16.02 -0.28 7.08
C ILE A 130 17.04 0.58 7.85
N ALA A 131 18.28 0.63 7.41
CA ALA A 131 19.34 1.42 8.06
C ALA A 131 19.05 2.93 8.01
N ASP A 132 18.47 3.41 6.92
CA ASP A 132 18.14 4.83 6.69
C ASP A 132 16.77 5.25 7.22
N ARG A 133 16.23 4.52 8.19
CA ARG A 133 14.88 4.69 8.72
C ARG A 133 14.49 6.13 9.02
N ALA A 134 15.36 6.88 9.69
CA ALA A 134 15.06 8.26 10.08
C ALA A 134 14.91 9.21 8.88
N ALA A 135 15.71 9.00 7.83
CA ALA A 135 15.60 9.75 6.58
C ALA A 135 14.28 9.43 5.86
N TRP A 136 13.90 8.15 5.81
CA TRP A 136 12.64 7.73 5.22
C TRP A 136 11.43 8.23 6.00
N GLU A 137 11.46 8.18 7.33
CA GLU A 137 10.39 8.72 8.18
C GLU A 137 10.12 10.20 7.89
N LYS A 138 11.17 11.00 7.78
CA LYS A 138 11.05 12.41 7.41
C LYS A 138 10.47 12.57 6.00
N GLN A 139 11.04 11.90 5.01
CA GLN A 139 10.64 12.01 3.60
C GLN A 139 9.17 11.59 3.41
N ILE A 140 8.76 10.45 3.97
CA ILE A 140 7.38 9.95 3.86
C ILE A 140 6.40 10.86 4.61
N THR A 141 6.81 11.46 5.73
CA THR A 141 5.98 12.45 6.43
C THR A 141 5.77 13.70 5.58
N ASP A 142 6.81 14.22 4.95
CA ASP A 142 6.72 15.38 4.06
C ASP A 142 5.83 15.07 2.83
N LEU A 143 5.94 13.87 2.26
CA LEU A 143 5.08 13.39 1.16
C LEU A 143 3.62 13.30 1.58
N LEU A 144 3.36 12.72 2.75
CA LEU A 144 2.02 12.56 3.29
C LEU A 144 1.32 13.92 3.42
N HIS A 145 2.00 14.94 3.94
CA HIS A 145 1.44 16.29 4.06
C HIS A 145 1.20 16.97 2.71
N ARG A 146 1.96 16.61 1.67
CA ARG A 146 1.76 17.14 0.31
C ARG A 146 0.59 16.49 -0.42
N HIS A 147 0.34 15.22 -0.19
CA HIS A 147 -0.63 14.42 -0.97
C HIS A 147 -1.92 14.09 -0.24
N LEU A 148 -1.95 14.11 1.10
CA LEU A 148 -3.14 13.81 1.88
C LEU A 148 -3.68 15.06 2.57
N PHE A 149 -4.84 15.51 2.11
CA PHE A 149 -5.52 16.67 2.68
C PHE A 149 -6.14 16.33 4.05
N SER A 150 -6.03 17.26 5.00
CA SER A 150 -6.63 17.14 6.34
C SER A 150 -6.26 15.84 7.07
N TYR A 151 -5.02 15.37 6.89
CA TYR A 151 -4.55 14.14 7.51
C TYR A 151 -4.83 14.10 9.02
N GLY A 152 -5.48 13.03 9.48
CA GLY A 152 -5.90 12.86 10.86
C GLY A 152 -7.11 13.71 11.30
N GLN A 153 -7.59 14.64 10.46
CA GLN A 153 -8.72 15.53 10.74
C GLN A 153 -9.78 15.57 9.65
N ASN A 154 -9.74 14.64 8.70
CA ASN A 154 -10.61 14.61 7.53
C ASN A 154 -12.08 14.22 7.84
N GLY A 155 -12.38 13.67 9.01
CA GLY A 155 -13.75 13.27 9.38
C GLY A 155 -14.72 14.44 9.42
N ALA A 156 -14.42 15.49 10.18
CA ALA A 156 -15.32 16.63 10.33
C ALA A 156 -15.54 17.44 9.02
N PRO A 157 -14.50 17.81 8.26
CA PRO A 157 -14.67 18.43 6.94
C PRO A 157 -15.44 17.53 5.96
N GLY A 158 -15.19 16.23 5.95
CA GLY A 158 -15.89 15.27 5.10
C GLY A 158 -17.40 15.21 5.41
N VAL A 159 -17.76 15.10 6.68
CA VAL A 159 -19.17 15.14 7.12
C VAL A 159 -19.82 16.46 6.72
N THR A 160 -19.17 17.59 6.97
CA THR A 160 -19.68 18.91 6.62
C THR A 160 -19.94 19.02 5.11
N TYR A 161 -18.99 18.56 4.29
CA TYR A 161 -19.16 18.55 2.82
C TYR A 161 -20.37 17.71 2.39
N ILE A 162 -20.46 16.47 2.88
CA ILE A 162 -21.57 15.56 2.54
C ILE A 162 -22.92 16.16 2.92
N LEU A 163 -23.05 16.68 4.14
CA LEU A 163 -24.30 17.29 4.61
C LEU A 163 -24.69 18.53 3.80
N THR A 164 -23.71 19.36 3.44
CA THR A 164 -23.94 20.53 2.59
C THR A 164 -24.47 20.12 1.22
N ARG A 165 -23.79 19.15 0.56
CA ARG A 165 -24.21 18.65 -0.76
C ARG A 165 -25.60 18.01 -0.74
N LEU A 166 -25.94 17.27 0.31
CA LEU A 166 -27.29 16.70 0.48
C LEU A 166 -28.36 17.79 0.60
N ARG A 167 -28.10 18.85 1.36
CA ARG A 167 -29.02 20.00 1.48
C ARG A 167 -29.21 20.72 0.14
N ASP A 168 -28.13 20.95 -0.60
CA ASP A 168 -28.17 21.58 -1.92
C ASP A 168 -29.04 20.75 -2.90
N ILE A 169 -28.84 19.45 -2.95
CA ILE A 169 -29.60 18.51 -3.79
C ILE A 169 -31.08 18.53 -3.40
N GLN A 170 -31.41 18.49 -2.10
CA GLN A 170 -32.81 18.55 -1.64
C GLN A 170 -33.47 19.86 -1.98
N THR A 171 -32.75 20.98 -1.85
CA THR A 171 -33.26 22.32 -2.20
C THR A 171 -33.53 22.43 -3.69
N ALA A 172 -32.57 21.97 -4.53
CA ALA A 172 -32.77 21.99 -5.98
C ALA A 172 -33.97 21.13 -6.43
N ARG A 173 -34.17 19.95 -5.82
CA ARG A 173 -35.35 19.09 -6.11
C ARG A 173 -36.66 19.79 -5.74
N LYS A 174 -36.75 20.38 -4.53
CA LYS A 174 -37.95 21.14 -4.13
C LYS A 174 -38.26 22.31 -5.05
N GLN A 175 -37.25 23.04 -5.50
CA GLN A 175 -37.39 24.13 -6.45
C GLN A 175 -37.89 23.64 -7.81
N ALA A 176 -37.33 22.54 -8.33
CA ALA A 176 -37.77 21.93 -9.58
C ALA A 176 -39.25 21.48 -9.51
N GLU A 177 -39.63 20.81 -8.41
CA GLU A 177 -41.03 20.39 -8.18
C GLU A 177 -41.99 21.59 -8.08
N ALA A 178 -41.60 22.67 -7.40
CA ALA A 178 -42.40 23.88 -7.28
C ALA A 178 -42.58 24.57 -8.63
N THR A 179 -41.55 24.60 -9.47
CA THR A 179 -41.61 25.16 -10.83
C THR A 179 -42.53 24.33 -11.73
N ALA A 180 -42.41 22.99 -11.66
CA ALA A 180 -43.27 22.10 -12.44
C ALA A 180 -44.77 22.19 -12.06
N ARG A 181 -45.08 22.51 -10.79
CA ARG A 181 -46.47 22.72 -10.33
C ARG A 181 -47.06 24.05 -10.80
N LYS A 182 -46.25 25.08 -11.01
CA LYS A 182 -46.72 26.41 -11.49
C LYS A 182 -46.89 26.47 -13.00
N GLY A 183 -46.33 25.56 -13.74
CA GLY A 183 -46.43 25.47 -15.20
C GLY A 183 -47.58 24.57 -15.71
N LYS A 184 -48.37 24.01 -14.79
CA LYS A 184 -49.63 23.31 -15.06
C LYS A 184 -50.82 24.19 -14.63
#